data_fe04497fe52d750a58a2e5b60e9f7961
#
_entry.id   fe04497fe52d750a58a2e5b60e9f7961
#
_cell.length_a   1.000
_cell.length_b   1.000
_cell.length_c   1.000
_cell.angle_alpha   90.00
_cell.angle_beta   90.00
_cell.angle_gamma   90.00
#
_symmetry.space_group_name_H-M   'P 1'
#
loop_
_entity.id
_entity.type
_entity.pdbx_description
1 polymer ?
#
loop_
_entity_poly.entity_id
_entity_poly.type
_entity_poly.pdbx_seq_one_letter_code
_entity_poly.pdbx_strand_id
1 'polypeptide(L)'
;MTALAMLGLTQKELDEAVTQKPLVPSRLLADPMWREKNLTTTAVMVEFIDGKVSLIPDRSRADAPNQKAFGKDSIVRTFRVPHLSLQTTIRADQIQDVRKAGTADAMLSNAEVVADEIAEHRDSHDATIEHLMLGAVKGKIVDADGSTIIYDLFSEFGITEPTTDLQFSSANADLGLAIEQTLRAMKKALKGDVANGCTVLCSPEFFDALVGHK
;
A
#
# COMPACT_ATOMS: atom_id res chain seq x y z
N MET A 1 6.07 -25.16 46.53
CA MET A 1 6.58 -24.11 45.61
C MET A 1 6.12 -24.46 44.21
N THR A 2 5.30 -23.61 43.58
CA THR A 2 4.76 -23.82 42.24
C THR A 2 5.88 -23.72 41.19
N ALA A 3 5.83 -24.51 40.13
CA ALA A 3 6.83 -24.51 39.05
C ALA A 3 7.07 -23.10 38.45
N LEU A 4 6.08 -22.23 38.48
CA LEU A 4 6.20 -20.83 38.08
C LEU A 4 7.18 -20.02 38.96
N ALA A 5 7.20 -20.28 40.26
CA ALA A 5 8.13 -19.60 41.20
C ALA A 5 9.59 -20.02 40.98
N MET A 6 9.83 -21.21 40.42
CA MET A 6 11.17 -21.68 40.06
C MET A 6 11.72 -21.00 38.79
N LEU A 7 10.85 -20.52 37.91
CA LEU A 7 11.23 -19.79 36.68
C LEU A 7 11.30 -18.27 36.85
N GLY A 8 10.93 -17.76 38.07
CA GLY A 8 10.93 -16.32 38.35
C GLY A 8 9.92 -15.50 37.55
N LEU A 9 8.96 -16.16 36.91
CA LEU A 9 7.92 -15.51 36.10
C LEU A 9 6.61 -15.43 36.87
N THR A 10 5.96 -14.31 36.81
CA THR A 10 4.61 -14.12 37.34
C THR A 10 3.58 -14.52 36.28
N GLN A 11 2.37 -14.91 36.70
CA GLN A 11 1.25 -15.22 35.81
C GLN A 11 1.00 -14.08 34.83
N LYS A 12 1.12 -12.85 35.25
CA LYS A 12 0.92 -11.64 34.45
C LYS A 12 1.96 -11.50 33.33
N GLU A 13 3.22 -11.82 33.62
CA GLU A 13 4.30 -11.80 32.63
C GLU A 13 4.11 -12.88 31.55
N LEU A 14 3.54 -14.03 31.94
CA LEU A 14 3.20 -15.08 30.99
C LEU A 14 2.04 -14.68 30.10
N ASP A 15 1.00 -14.05 30.67
CA ASP A 15 -0.15 -13.55 29.89
C ASP A 15 0.26 -12.42 28.95
N GLU A 16 1.16 -11.53 29.40
CA GLU A 16 1.67 -10.42 28.59
C GLU A 16 2.57 -10.91 27.43
N ALA A 17 3.37 -11.96 27.66
CA ALA A 17 4.19 -12.57 26.61
C ALA A 17 3.37 -13.26 25.53
N VAL A 18 2.23 -13.85 25.90
CA VAL A 18 1.30 -14.53 24.96
C VAL A 18 0.46 -13.53 24.15
N THR A 19 0.26 -12.31 24.68
CA THR A 19 -0.61 -11.30 24.06
C THR A 19 0.13 -10.36 23.10
N GLN A 20 1.46 -10.44 23.02
CA GLN A 20 2.25 -9.65 22.06
C GLN A 20 2.02 -10.16 20.63
N LYS A 21 0.97 -9.66 19.98
CA LYS A 21 0.80 -9.83 18.55
C LYS A 21 1.73 -8.88 17.82
N PRO A 22 2.35 -9.31 16.71
CA PRO A 22 3.10 -8.39 15.85
C PRO A 22 2.18 -7.28 15.36
N LEU A 23 2.71 -6.07 15.27
CA LEU A 23 1.98 -4.95 14.67
C LEU A 23 1.79 -5.23 13.18
N VAL A 24 0.53 -5.41 12.75
CA VAL A 24 0.20 -5.54 11.33
C VAL A 24 0.05 -4.14 10.75
N PRO A 25 0.83 -3.76 9.73
CA PRO A 25 0.64 -2.49 9.04
C PRO A 25 -0.76 -2.44 8.43
N SER A 26 -1.51 -1.38 8.70
CA SER A 26 -2.87 -1.22 8.18
C SER A 26 -3.19 0.23 7.77
N ARG A 27 -2.15 1.05 7.61
CA ARG A 27 -2.31 2.48 7.32
C ARG A 27 -2.99 2.72 5.98
N LEU A 28 -2.56 2.02 4.93
CA LEU A 28 -3.12 2.17 3.59
C LEU A 28 -4.48 1.48 3.46
N LEU A 29 -4.68 0.34 4.10
CA LEU A 29 -5.97 -0.35 4.13
C LEU A 29 -7.08 0.51 4.76
N ALA A 30 -6.74 1.32 5.77
CA ALA A 30 -7.67 2.24 6.43
C ALA A 30 -7.87 3.56 5.68
N ASP A 31 -7.11 3.84 4.63
CA ASP A 31 -7.14 5.12 3.93
C ASP A 31 -8.32 5.19 2.95
N PRO A 32 -9.19 6.23 3.05
CA PRO A 32 -10.36 6.38 2.18
C PRO A 32 -10.04 6.64 0.70
N MET A 33 -8.78 6.82 0.33
CA MET A 33 -8.37 6.97 -1.06
C MET A 33 -8.58 5.68 -1.88
N TRP A 34 -8.59 4.52 -1.22
CA TRP A 34 -8.79 3.23 -1.86
C TRP A 34 -10.27 2.86 -1.93
N ARG A 35 -10.68 2.33 -3.07
CA ARG A 35 -12.02 1.78 -3.27
C ARG A 35 -11.91 0.33 -3.66
N GLU A 36 -12.46 -0.53 -2.85
CA GLU A 36 -12.56 -1.95 -3.17
C GLU A 36 -13.56 -2.20 -4.29
N LYS A 37 -13.21 -3.07 -5.21
CA LYS A 37 -14.07 -3.52 -6.28
C LYS A 37 -13.95 -5.03 -6.43
N ASN A 38 -15.05 -5.72 -6.20
CA ASN A 38 -15.13 -7.17 -6.39
C ASN A 38 -15.03 -7.51 -7.88
N LEU A 39 -14.18 -8.47 -8.20
CA LEU A 39 -13.95 -8.97 -9.54
C LEU A 39 -14.35 -10.41 -9.66
N THR A 40 -14.95 -10.77 -10.79
CA THR A 40 -15.30 -12.16 -11.14
C THR A 40 -14.31 -12.77 -12.12
N THR A 41 -13.31 -11.97 -12.57
CA THR A 41 -12.32 -12.37 -13.57
C THR A 41 -10.93 -12.37 -12.96
N THR A 42 -10.02 -13.17 -13.50
CA THR A 42 -8.61 -13.24 -13.09
C THR A 42 -7.74 -12.11 -13.63
N ALA A 43 -8.32 -11.26 -14.48
CA ALA A 43 -7.64 -10.10 -15.06
C ALA A 43 -8.60 -8.89 -15.11
N VAL A 44 -8.02 -7.71 -14.97
CA VAL A 44 -8.73 -6.42 -15.04
C VAL A 44 -8.24 -5.66 -16.25
N MET A 45 -9.16 -5.16 -17.05
CA MET A 45 -8.86 -4.19 -18.08
C MET A 45 -9.06 -2.77 -17.55
N VAL A 46 -8.01 -1.96 -17.64
CA VAL A 46 -8.04 -0.55 -17.29
C VAL A 46 -7.91 0.26 -18.56
N GLU A 47 -8.90 1.08 -18.85
CA GLU A 47 -8.89 2.01 -19.97
C GLU A 47 -8.46 3.38 -19.49
N PHE A 48 -7.39 3.88 -20.07
CA PHE A 48 -6.87 5.22 -19.81
C PHE A 48 -7.24 6.15 -20.96
N ILE A 49 -8.05 7.17 -20.68
CA ILE A 49 -8.50 8.14 -21.68
C ILE A 49 -7.73 9.44 -21.47
N ASP A 50 -6.85 9.80 -22.40
CA ASP A 50 -6.14 11.08 -22.37
C ASP A 50 -7.03 12.19 -22.90
N GLY A 51 -7.53 13.04 -22.01
CA GLY A 51 -8.31 14.22 -22.35
C GLY A 51 -7.40 15.36 -22.79
N LYS A 52 -7.31 15.63 -24.09
CA LYS A 52 -6.57 16.79 -24.64
C LYS A 52 -7.50 17.99 -24.80
N VAL A 53 -7.19 19.09 -24.10
CA VAL A 53 -7.76 20.40 -24.41
C VAL A 53 -6.85 21.07 -25.44
N SER A 54 -7.36 21.32 -26.65
CA SER A 54 -6.63 22.06 -27.67
C SER A 54 -7.18 23.49 -27.80
N LEU A 55 -6.26 24.45 -27.88
CA LEU A 55 -6.64 25.83 -28.16
C LEU A 55 -7.22 25.91 -29.61
N ILE A 56 -8.24 26.71 -29.76
CA ILE A 56 -8.89 26.95 -31.07
C ILE A 56 -8.19 28.18 -31.66
N PRO A 57 -7.51 28.05 -32.83
CA PRO A 57 -6.89 29.19 -33.47
C PRO A 57 -7.97 30.16 -33.97
N ASP A 58 -7.69 31.46 -33.86
CA ASP A 58 -8.55 32.51 -34.43
C ASP A 58 -8.55 32.45 -35.96
N ARG A 59 -9.70 32.63 -36.54
CA ARG A 59 -9.89 32.65 -37.98
C ARG A 59 -10.84 33.78 -38.38
N SER A 60 -10.68 34.23 -39.64
CA SER A 60 -11.60 35.16 -40.24
C SER A 60 -13.00 34.55 -40.32
N ARG A 61 -14.05 35.39 -40.16
CA ARG A 61 -15.46 34.95 -40.26
C ARG A 61 -15.83 34.38 -41.62
N ALA A 62 -15.02 34.69 -42.64
CA ALA A 62 -15.22 34.19 -44.02
C ALA A 62 -14.58 32.81 -44.25
N ASP A 63 -13.72 32.33 -43.33
CA ASP A 63 -13.01 31.07 -43.47
C ASP A 63 -13.87 29.89 -42.97
N ALA A 64 -13.56 28.70 -43.48
CA ALA A 64 -14.19 27.49 -43.01
C ALA A 64 -13.91 27.27 -41.49
N PRO A 65 -14.86 26.75 -40.71
CA PRO A 65 -14.69 26.53 -39.28
C PRO A 65 -13.54 25.56 -38.99
N ASN A 66 -12.91 25.74 -37.83
CA ASN A 66 -11.88 24.82 -37.34
C ASN A 66 -12.48 23.42 -37.18
N GLN A 67 -11.87 22.42 -37.79
CA GLN A 67 -12.27 21.02 -37.63
C GLN A 67 -11.45 20.35 -36.54
N LYS A 68 -12.12 19.69 -35.61
CA LYS A 68 -11.51 18.81 -34.62
C LYS A 68 -11.88 17.37 -34.94
N ALA A 69 -10.90 16.49 -35.03
CA ALA A 69 -11.18 15.07 -35.17
C ALA A 69 -12.00 14.57 -33.96
N PHE A 70 -13.05 13.81 -34.25
CA PHE A 70 -13.84 13.15 -33.23
C PHE A 70 -13.05 11.90 -32.76
N GLY A 71 -12.76 11.84 -31.48
CA GLY A 71 -12.07 10.72 -30.87
C GLY A 71 -11.29 11.16 -29.64
N LYS A 72 -11.17 10.26 -28.68
CA LYS A 72 -10.25 10.36 -27.56
C LYS A 72 -9.24 9.23 -27.71
N ASP A 73 -7.97 9.54 -27.58
CA ASP A 73 -6.96 8.50 -27.54
C ASP A 73 -7.19 7.70 -26.26
N SER A 74 -7.46 6.41 -26.36
CA SER A 74 -7.59 5.51 -25.23
C SER A 74 -6.53 4.42 -25.29
N ILE A 75 -5.92 4.15 -24.15
CA ILE A 75 -4.97 3.07 -23.98
C ILE A 75 -5.62 2.05 -23.03
N VAL A 76 -5.79 0.82 -23.53
CA VAL A 76 -6.30 -0.28 -22.72
C VAL A 76 -5.11 -1.12 -22.24
N ARG A 77 -5.04 -1.37 -20.94
CA ARG A 77 -4.05 -2.25 -20.31
C ARG A 77 -4.77 -3.35 -19.54
N THR A 78 -4.24 -4.55 -19.63
CA THR A 78 -4.78 -5.72 -18.92
C THR A 78 -3.83 -6.12 -17.81
N PHE A 79 -4.33 -6.08 -16.58
CA PHE A 79 -3.58 -6.48 -15.40
C PHE A 79 -4.13 -7.82 -14.88
N ARG A 80 -3.26 -8.77 -14.65
CA ARG A 80 -3.60 -10.03 -14.00
C ARG A 80 -3.66 -9.80 -12.49
N VAL A 81 -4.70 -10.32 -11.83
CA VAL A 81 -4.84 -10.25 -10.38
C VAL A 81 -3.88 -11.26 -9.74
N PRO A 82 -3.01 -10.84 -8.81
CA PRO A 82 -2.19 -11.79 -8.05
C PRO A 82 -3.05 -12.76 -7.26
N HIS A 83 -2.63 -14.02 -7.18
CA HIS A 83 -3.31 -15.04 -6.39
C HIS A 83 -2.51 -15.31 -5.12
N LEU A 84 -3.03 -14.85 -3.99
CA LEU A 84 -2.42 -15.02 -2.68
C LEU A 84 -3.06 -16.24 -2.01
N SER A 85 -2.35 -17.36 -1.97
CA SER A 85 -2.80 -18.58 -1.29
C SER A 85 -1.93 -18.84 -0.07
N LEU A 86 -2.58 -19.12 1.07
CA LEU A 86 -1.93 -19.51 2.31
C LEU A 86 -2.61 -20.76 2.85
N GLN A 87 -1.82 -21.73 3.27
CA GLN A 87 -2.32 -22.99 3.82
C GLN A 87 -1.49 -23.38 5.03
N THR A 88 -2.16 -23.71 6.14
CA THR A 88 -1.55 -24.31 7.32
C THR A 88 -2.13 -25.68 7.57
N THR A 89 -1.29 -26.65 7.95
CA THR A 89 -1.70 -27.99 8.33
C THR A 89 -1.57 -28.14 9.83
N ILE A 90 -2.69 -28.30 10.52
CA ILE A 90 -2.75 -28.54 11.95
C ILE A 90 -2.75 -30.04 12.19
N ARG A 91 -1.81 -30.55 12.98
CA ARG A 91 -1.71 -31.98 13.33
C ARG A 91 -2.33 -32.23 14.69
N ALA A 92 -2.85 -33.46 14.89
CA ALA A 92 -3.45 -33.85 16.15
C ALA A 92 -2.48 -33.79 17.34
N ASP A 93 -1.20 -34.10 17.12
CA ASP A 93 -0.14 -34.06 18.11
C ASP A 93 0.20 -32.62 18.60
N GLN A 94 -0.15 -31.61 17.82
CA GLN A 94 0.03 -30.20 18.18
C GLN A 94 -1.05 -29.67 19.13
N ILE A 95 -2.18 -30.37 19.25
CA ILE A 95 -3.32 -29.96 20.07
C ILE A 95 -3.52 -30.89 21.25
N GLN A 96 -3.27 -32.20 21.02
CA GLN A 96 -3.51 -33.23 22.03
C GLN A 96 -2.56 -33.05 23.21
N ASP A 97 -3.10 -33.04 24.44
CA ASP A 97 -2.37 -32.88 25.71
C ASP A 97 -1.59 -31.55 25.82
N VAL A 98 -1.90 -30.57 24.98
CA VAL A 98 -1.30 -29.23 25.05
C VAL A 98 -2.15 -28.34 25.96
N ARG A 99 -1.49 -27.73 26.94
CA ARG A 99 -2.11 -26.79 27.85
C ARG A 99 -2.24 -25.41 27.18
N LYS A 100 -3.40 -24.76 27.37
CA LYS A 100 -3.61 -23.39 26.94
C LYS A 100 -2.66 -22.44 27.70
N ALA A 101 -1.95 -21.60 27.00
CA ALA A 101 -1.07 -20.59 27.58
C ALA A 101 -1.86 -19.63 28.50
N GLY A 102 -1.25 -19.21 29.61
CA GLY A 102 -1.91 -18.34 30.59
C GLY A 102 -2.90 -19.02 31.53
N THR A 103 -3.13 -20.34 31.43
CA THR A 103 -4.03 -21.10 32.34
C THR A 103 -3.30 -22.20 33.06
N ALA A 104 -3.78 -22.56 34.29
CA ALA A 104 -3.15 -23.62 35.07
C ALA A 104 -3.47 -25.02 34.54
N ASP A 105 -4.75 -25.31 34.19
CA ASP A 105 -5.23 -26.66 33.88
C ASP A 105 -6.13 -26.73 32.61
N ALA A 106 -6.38 -25.60 31.91
CA ALA A 106 -7.22 -25.64 30.74
C ALA A 106 -6.46 -26.23 29.55
N MET A 107 -7.08 -27.23 28.88
CA MET A 107 -6.55 -27.82 27.65
C MET A 107 -6.88 -26.93 26.46
N LEU A 108 -6.00 -26.90 25.49
CA LEU A 108 -6.20 -26.22 24.24
C LEU A 108 -7.28 -26.92 23.42
N SER A 109 -8.28 -26.20 22.95
CA SER A 109 -9.34 -26.77 22.13
C SER A 109 -9.05 -26.65 20.65
N ASN A 110 -9.51 -27.62 19.85
CA ASN A 110 -9.37 -27.58 18.38
C ASN A 110 -9.97 -26.29 17.78
N ALA A 111 -11.09 -25.83 18.33
CA ALA A 111 -11.76 -24.62 17.84
C ALA A 111 -10.95 -23.35 18.07
N GLU A 112 -10.25 -23.27 19.23
CA GLU A 112 -9.38 -22.13 19.54
C GLU A 112 -8.17 -22.10 18.62
N VAL A 113 -7.52 -23.26 18.38
CA VAL A 113 -6.37 -23.34 17.47
C VAL A 113 -6.75 -22.93 16.05
N VAL A 114 -7.90 -23.44 15.56
CA VAL A 114 -8.38 -23.06 14.22
C VAL A 114 -8.71 -21.56 14.15
N ALA A 115 -9.31 -20.99 15.21
CA ALA A 115 -9.63 -19.57 15.24
C ALA A 115 -8.37 -18.70 15.25
N ASP A 116 -7.35 -19.09 16.00
CA ASP A 116 -6.06 -18.39 16.06
C ASP A 116 -5.34 -18.44 14.71
N GLU A 117 -5.31 -19.60 14.06
CA GLU A 117 -4.73 -19.76 12.71
C GLU A 117 -5.46 -18.92 11.65
N ILE A 118 -6.80 -18.87 11.70
CA ILE A 118 -7.59 -18.03 10.79
C ILE A 118 -7.26 -16.55 11.02
N ALA A 119 -7.08 -16.13 12.27
CA ALA A 119 -6.70 -14.76 12.59
C ALA A 119 -5.30 -14.43 12.05
N GLU A 120 -4.33 -15.34 12.23
CA GLU A 120 -2.97 -15.18 11.71
C GLU A 120 -2.94 -15.14 10.17
N HIS A 121 -3.73 -16.00 9.51
CA HIS A 121 -3.87 -15.95 8.06
C HIS A 121 -4.44 -14.62 7.57
N ARG A 122 -5.45 -14.08 8.26
CA ARG A 122 -6.02 -12.77 7.94
C ARG A 122 -4.97 -11.67 8.10
N ASP A 123 -4.27 -11.65 9.22
CA ASP A 123 -3.22 -10.67 9.48
C ASP A 123 -2.12 -10.73 8.40
N SER A 124 -1.76 -11.94 7.95
CA SER A 124 -0.77 -12.15 6.89
C SER A 124 -1.27 -11.66 5.52
N HIS A 125 -2.56 -11.87 5.20
CA HIS A 125 -3.18 -11.34 3.99
C HIS A 125 -3.24 -9.82 4.02
N ASP A 126 -3.68 -9.23 5.13
CA ASP A 126 -3.77 -7.78 5.30
C ASP A 126 -2.39 -7.11 5.15
N ALA A 127 -1.35 -7.69 5.75
CA ALA A 127 0.02 -7.21 5.59
C ALA A 127 0.52 -7.30 4.14
N THR A 128 0.17 -8.39 3.43
CA THR A 128 0.54 -8.56 2.03
C THR A 128 -0.18 -7.56 1.12
N ILE A 129 -1.48 -7.34 1.36
CA ILE A 129 -2.25 -6.35 0.61
C ILE A 129 -1.69 -4.94 0.85
N GLU A 130 -1.39 -4.58 2.10
CA GLU A 130 -0.75 -3.31 2.45
C GLU A 130 0.58 -3.12 1.71
N HIS A 131 1.41 -4.17 1.63
CA HIS A 131 2.67 -4.17 0.87
C HIS A 131 2.44 -3.91 -0.62
N LEU A 132 1.48 -4.59 -1.24
CA LEU A 132 1.14 -4.40 -2.65
C LEU A 132 0.57 -2.99 -2.91
N MET A 133 -0.27 -2.46 -1.99
CA MET A 133 -0.80 -1.09 -2.06
C MET A 133 0.33 -0.06 -1.99
N LEU A 134 1.31 -0.25 -1.10
CA LEU A 134 2.49 0.61 -1.02
C LEU A 134 3.31 0.57 -2.32
N GLY A 135 3.46 -0.61 -2.92
CA GLY A 135 4.08 -0.77 -4.24
C GLY A 135 3.32 -0.01 -5.33
N ALA A 136 1.99 -0.06 -5.32
CA ALA A 136 1.16 0.68 -6.26
C ALA A 136 1.32 2.21 -6.12
N VAL A 137 1.40 2.73 -4.89
CA VAL A 137 1.68 4.15 -4.64
C VAL A 137 3.06 4.54 -5.15
N LYS A 138 4.06 3.68 -4.96
CA LYS A 138 5.42 3.89 -5.48
C LYS A 138 5.54 3.72 -7.00
N GLY A 139 4.49 3.19 -7.66
CA GLY A 139 4.48 2.92 -9.09
C GLY A 139 5.15 1.60 -9.51
N LYS A 140 5.70 0.83 -8.57
CA LYS A 140 6.28 -0.51 -8.79
C LYS A 140 5.74 -1.48 -7.77
N ILE A 141 4.87 -2.38 -8.21
CA ILE A 141 4.29 -3.43 -7.37
C ILE A 141 5.28 -4.58 -7.32
N VAL A 142 5.79 -4.86 -6.13
CA VAL A 142 6.81 -5.88 -5.87
C VAL A 142 6.18 -7.00 -5.07
N ASP A 143 6.59 -8.24 -5.32
CA ASP A 143 6.14 -9.41 -4.58
C ASP A 143 6.66 -9.40 -3.13
N ALA A 144 6.17 -10.30 -2.32
CA ALA A 144 6.55 -10.45 -0.90
C ALA A 144 8.06 -10.72 -0.68
N ASP A 145 8.77 -11.19 -1.71
CA ASP A 145 10.23 -11.38 -1.69
C ASP A 145 11.03 -10.07 -1.73
N GLY A 146 10.36 -8.92 -1.96
CA GLY A 146 10.98 -7.60 -2.02
C GLY A 146 11.82 -7.33 -3.28
N SER A 147 11.88 -8.28 -4.22
CA SER A 147 12.74 -8.19 -5.41
C SER A 147 12.02 -8.42 -6.73
N THR A 148 11.06 -9.33 -6.76
CA THR A 148 10.31 -9.66 -7.98
C THR A 148 9.28 -8.58 -8.29
N ILE A 149 9.43 -7.89 -9.41
CA ILE A 149 8.47 -6.87 -9.84
C ILE A 149 7.30 -7.58 -10.52
N ILE A 150 6.11 -7.47 -9.91
CA ILE A 150 4.86 -7.97 -10.49
C ILE A 150 4.39 -7.03 -11.60
N TYR A 151 4.37 -5.72 -11.31
CA TYR A 151 4.05 -4.67 -12.27
C TYR A 151 4.91 -3.43 -12.06
N ASP A 152 5.44 -2.90 -13.14
CA ASP A 152 6.04 -1.56 -13.21
C ASP A 152 5.05 -0.62 -13.92
N LEU A 153 4.31 0.17 -13.14
CA LEU A 153 3.28 1.05 -13.66
C LEU A 153 3.87 2.17 -14.53
N PHE A 154 5.11 2.58 -14.26
CA PHE A 154 5.77 3.59 -15.10
C PHE A 154 6.01 3.06 -16.51
N SER A 155 6.51 1.83 -16.61
CA SER A 155 6.73 1.15 -17.91
C SER A 155 5.40 0.88 -18.62
N GLU A 156 4.39 0.40 -17.90
CA GLU A 156 3.07 0.08 -18.48
C GLU A 156 2.36 1.32 -19.06
N PHE A 157 2.50 2.46 -18.41
CA PHE A 157 1.87 3.70 -18.87
C PHE A 157 2.81 4.61 -19.67
N GLY A 158 4.07 4.24 -19.85
CA GLY A 158 5.07 5.03 -20.57
C GLY A 158 5.38 6.37 -19.89
N ILE A 159 5.38 6.38 -18.55
CA ILE A 159 5.64 7.56 -17.72
C ILE A 159 7.05 7.46 -17.15
N THR A 160 7.80 8.55 -17.21
CA THR A 160 9.09 8.63 -16.50
C THR A 160 8.83 8.83 -15.01
N GLU A 161 9.51 8.04 -14.17
CA GLU A 161 9.42 8.17 -12.71
C GLU A 161 9.88 9.58 -12.28
N PRO A 162 8.99 10.40 -11.70
CA PRO A 162 9.36 11.72 -11.24
C PRO A 162 10.11 11.61 -9.89
N THR A 163 11.32 12.15 -9.84
CA THR A 163 12.12 12.18 -8.62
C THR A 163 12.50 13.62 -8.29
N THR A 164 12.49 13.97 -7.01
CA THR A 164 12.93 15.29 -6.51
C THR A 164 13.86 15.08 -5.32
N ASP A 165 15.08 15.57 -5.42
CA ASP A 165 16.01 15.57 -4.30
C ASP A 165 15.77 16.82 -3.44
N LEU A 166 15.43 16.62 -2.17
CA LEU A 166 15.21 17.70 -1.21
C LEU A 166 16.50 18.23 -0.58
N GLN A 167 17.65 17.59 -0.85
CA GLN A 167 18.98 18.02 -0.42
C GLN A 167 19.11 18.27 1.10
N PHE A 168 18.59 17.38 1.93
CA PHE A 168 18.66 17.48 3.39
C PHE A 168 20.08 17.62 3.96
N SER A 169 21.11 17.23 3.21
CA SER A 169 22.50 17.38 3.60
C SER A 169 23.04 18.81 3.45
N SER A 170 22.33 19.70 2.76
CA SER A 170 22.74 21.08 2.51
C SER A 170 22.00 22.03 3.46
N ALA A 171 22.75 22.72 4.32
CA ALA A 171 22.18 23.72 5.24
C ALA A 171 21.49 24.91 4.55
N ASN A 172 21.75 25.10 3.24
CA ASN A 172 21.17 26.18 2.45
C ASN A 172 20.05 25.69 1.51
N ALA A 173 19.57 24.45 1.67
CA ALA A 173 18.49 23.93 0.85
C ALA A 173 17.16 24.61 1.23
N ASP A 174 16.49 25.18 0.25
CA ASP A 174 15.13 25.71 0.43
C ASP A 174 14.11 24.58 0.22
N LEU A 175 13.79 23.86 1.31
CA LEU A 175 12.83 22.76 1.31
C LEU A 175 11.43 23.25 0.90
N GLY A 176 11.04 24.46 1.31
CA GLY A 176 9.76 25.04 0.97
C GLY A 176 9.60 25.19 -0.54
N LEU A 177 10.64 25.72 -1.18
CA LEU A 177 10.67 25.88 -2.63
C LEU A 177 10.66 24.52 -3.36
N ALA A 178 11.43 23.53 -2.90
CA ALA A 178 11.48 22.20 -3.49
C ALA A 178 10.13 21.48 -3.42
N ILE A 179 9.45 21.57 -2.28
CA ILE A 179 8.09 21.02 -2.10
C ILE A 179 7.10 21.74 -3.02
N GLU A 180 7.13 23.06 -3.08
CA GLU A 180 6.26 23.85 -3.95
C GLU A 180 6.47 23.51 -5.43
N GLN A 181 7.70 23.32 -5.88
CA GLN A 181 8.03 22.89 -7.24
C GLN A 181 7.48 21.50 -7.53
N THR A 182 7.60 20.58 -6.58
CA THR A 182 7.02 19.22 -6.70
C THR A 182 5.50 19.28 -6.83
N LEU A 183 4.82 20.05 -5.98
CA LEU A 183 3.37 20.24 -6.05
C LEU A 183 2.92 20.86 -7.38
N ARG A 184 3.68 21.81 -7.91
CA ARG A 184 3.41 22.42 -9.23
C ARG A 184 3.58 21.39 -10.35
N ALA A 185 4.63 20.57 -10.29
CA ALA A 185 4.85 19.51 -11.25
C ALA A 185 3.70 18.48 -11.25
N MET A 186 3.23 18.07 -10.05
CA MET A 186 2.06 17.20 -9.91
C MET A 186 0.79 17.82 -10.49
N LYS A 187 0.49 19.08 -10.15
CA LYS A 187 -0.67 19.81 -10.71
C LYS A 187 -0.61 19.91 -12.23
N LYS A 188 0.58 20.14 -12.79
CA LYS A 188 0.78 20.19 -14.24
C LYS A 188 0.55 18.82 -14.90
N ALA A 189 0.92 17.73 -14.23
CA ALA A 189 0.71 16.37 -14.73
C ALA A 189 -0.76 15.96 -14.77
N LEU A 190 -1.62 16.56 -13.93
CA LEU A 190 -3.07 16.30 -13.91
C LEU A 190 -3.83 16.82 -15.13
N LYS A 191 -3.20 17.63 -15.98
CA LYS A 191 -3.73 18.08 -17.29
C LYS A 191 -5.17 18.61 -17.27
N GLY A 192 -5.59 19.25 -16.20
CA GLY A 192 -6.92 19.86 -16.10
C GLY A 192 -7.81 19.30 -14.99
N ASP A 193 -7.42 18.20 -14.37
CA ASP A 193 -8.04 17.77 -13.12
C ASP A 193 -7.59 18.65 -11.97
N VAL A 194 -8.48 18.87 -11.00
CA VAL A 194 -8.22 19.71 -9.84
C VAL A 194 -7.88 18.84 -8.63
N ALA A 195 -6.64 18.96 -8.13
CA ALA A 195 -6.27 18.35 -6.85
C ALA A 195 -6.71 19.27 -5.70
N ASN A 196 -7.56 18.77 -4.83
CA ASN A 196 -8.04 19.48 -3.62
C ASN A 196 -7.09 19.31 -2.42
N GLY A 197 -6.06 18.48 -2.54
CA GLY A 197 -5.07 18.23 -1.50
C GLY A 197 -3.99 17.28 -1.98
N CYS A 198 -2.95 17.16 -1.17
CA CYS A 198 -1.87 16.21 -1.38
C CYS A 198 -1.56 15.53 -0.05
N THR A 199 -1.52 14.20 -0.03
CA THR A 199 -1.09 13.42 1.13
C THR A 199 0.30 12.86 0.84
N VAL A 200 1.23 13.06 1.75
CA VAL A 200 2.59 12.56 1.65
C VAL A 200 2.75 11.38 2.59
N LEU A 201 3.19 10.25 2.05
CA LEU A 201 3.59 9.09 2.82
C LEU A 201 5.11 9.11 2.95
N CYS A 202 5.61 9.11 4.17
CA CYS A 202 7.05 9.16 4.44
C CYS A 202 7.42 8.25 5.61
N SER A 203 8.69 7.86 5.66
CA SER A 203 9.24 7.16 6.82
C SER A 203 9.42 8.13 8.00
N PRO A 204 9.48 7.61 9.25
CA PRO A 204 9.79 8.44 10.42
C PRO A 204 11.09 9.23 10.27
N GLU A 205 12.15 8.58 9.76
CA GLU A 205 13.46 9.20 9.56
C GLU A 205 13.41 10.36 8.55
N PHE A 206 12.63 10.20 7.47
CA PHE A 206 12.41 11.27 6.51
C PHE A 206 11.66 12.45 7.13
N PHE A 207 10.63 12.14 7.94
CA PHE A 207 9.86 13.18 8.65
C PHE A 207 10.72 13.94 9.64
N ASP A 208 11.56 13.24 10.42
CA ASP A 208 12.49 13.84 11.37
C ASP A 208 13.51 14.74 10.65
N ALA A 209 14.04 14.30 9.50
CA ALA A 209 14.94 15.09 8.67
C ALA A 209 14.23 16.34 8.11
N LEU A 210 12.96 16.23 7.70
CA LEU A 210 12.18 17.34 7.18
C LEU A 210 11.90 18.40 8.25
N VAL A 211 11.52 17.97 9.46
CA VAL A 211 11.18 18.89 10.56
C VAL A 211 12.45 19.46 11.22
N GLY A 212 13.51 18.67 11.27
CA GLY A 212 14.80 19.10 11.87
C GLY A 212 15.65 20.00 10.98
N HIS A 213 15.32 20.13 9.70
CA HIS A 213 16.04 21.01 8.78
C HIS A 213 15.75 22.48 9.11
N LYS A 214 16.83 23.26 9.30
CA LYS A 214 16.76 24.69 9.68
C LYS A 214 17.03 25.57 8.47
#